data_d42f69957cdea415ff325434dab69109
#
_entry.id   d42f69957cdea415ff325434dab69109
#
_cell.length_a   1.000
_cell.length_b   1.000
_cell.length_c   1.000
_cell.angle_alpha   90.00
_cell.angle_beta   90.00
_cell.angle_gamma   90.00
#
_symmetry.space_group_name_H-M   'P 1'
#
loop_
_entity.id
_entity.type
_entity.pdbx_description
1 polymer ?
#
loop_
_entity_poly.entity_id
_entity_poly.type
_entity_poly.pdbx_seq_one_letter_code
_entity_poly.pdbx_strand_id
1 'polypeptide(L)'
;IVLKPTISGGARHTFKITKNQVSNYEDKFKELIKHEDFMIQEFQDNILTKGEMSFMLFGGKYSHAVRKMAKKGDFRVQDDFGGSVHQHQANAKEISFAENVISVLEKQPIYARVDVIWDNNNELAVSELELIEPELWFRFKPESAQKMAHLVFKKLNEIKNI
;
A
#
# COMPACT_ATOMS: atom_id res chain seq x y z
N ILE A 1 15.08 9.17 -7.80
CA ILE A 1 13.80 8.77 -8.42
C ILE A 1 13.56 7.28 -8.27
N VAL A 2 12.29 6.88 -8.41
CA VAL A 2 11.88 5.49 -8.63
C VAL A 2 11.34 5.38 -10.05
N LEU A 3 11.86 4.40 -10.78
CA LEU A 3 11.37 3.98 -12.10
C LEU A 3 10.63 2.65 -11.91
N LYS A 4 9.37 2.56 -12.32
CA LYS A 4 8.55 1.35 -12.18
C LYS A 4 7.51 1.24 -13.28
N PRO A 5 7.06 0.02 -13.66
CA PRO A 5 5.95 -0.14 -14.59
C PRO A 5 4.67 0.51 -14.06
N THR A 6 3.81 1.00 -14.95
CA THR A 6 2.49 1.54 -14.59
C THR A 6 1.55 0.44 -14.11
N ILE A 7 1.73 -0.79 -14.60
CA ILE A 7 1.00 -1.98 -14.15
C ILE A 7 2.03 -2.98 -13.62
N SER A 8 2.08 -3.18 -12.31
CA SER A 8 3.07 -4.02 -11.66
C SER A 8 2.55 -4.60 -10.35
N GLY A 9 3.24 -5.62 -9.85
CA GLY A 9 3.07 -6.23 -8.53
C GLY A 9 4.41 -6.79 -8.04
N GLY A 10 4.57 -6.97 -6.71
CA GLY A 10 5.78 -7.54 -6.11
C GLY A 10 7.07 -6.79 -6.44
N ALA A 11 7.00 -5.46 -6.63
CA ALA A 11 8.14 -4.61 -7.01
C ALA A 11 8.88 -5.05 -8.29
N ARG A 12 8.20 -5.77 -9.21
CA ARG A 12 8.75 -6.15 -10.51
C ARG A 12 9.23 -4.91 -11.27
N HIS A 13 10.45 -4.94 -11.80
CA HIS A 13 11.08 -3.86 -12.57
C HIS A 13 11.03 -2.49 -11.86
N THR A 14 11.06 -2.48 -10.52
CA THR A 14 11.11 -1.25 -9.73
C THR A 14 12.56 -0.93 -9.36
N PHE A 15 13.04 0.23 -9.80
CA PHE A 15 14.42 0.65 -9.65
C PHE A 15 14.49 1.99 -8.92
N LYS A 16 15.26 2.05 -7.83
CA LYS A 16 15.72 3.32 -7.25
C LYS A 16 16.95 3.77 -8.01
N ILE A 17 16.90 4.93 -8.62
CA ILE A 17 17.96 5.48 -9.47
C ILE A 17 18.39 6.84 -8.91
N THR A 18 19.67 6.97 -8.59
CA THR A 18 20.28 8.26 -8.23
C THR A 18 20.73 9.02 -9.48
N LYS A 19 20.93 10.34 -9.34
CA LYS A 19 21.35 11.20 -10.46
C LYS A 19 22.60 10.65 -11.19
N ASN A 20 23.56 10.11 -10.43
CA ASN A 20 24.81 9.59 -10.99
C ASN A 20 24.66 8.22 -11.67
N GLN A 21 23.52 7.56 -11.52
CA GLN A 21 23.24 6.24 -12.09
C GLN A 21 22.35 6.29 -13.34
N VAL A 22 21.81 7.44 -13.70
CA VAL A 22 20.84 7.57 -14.80
C VAL A 22 21.36 6.94 -16.08
N SER A 23 22.60 7.24 -16.48
CA SER A 23 23.21 6.70 -17.69
C SER A 23 23.31 5.17 -17.69
N ASN A 24 23.48 4.55 -16.53
CA ASN A 24 23.59 3.08 -16.41
C ASN A 24 22.24 2.38 -16.63
N TYR A 25 21.12 3.10 -16.49
CA TYR A 25 19.78 2.56 -16.67
C TYR A 25 19.16 2.90 -18.03
N GLU A 26 19.78 3.76 -18.82
CA GLU A 26 19.18 4.29 -20.04
C GLU A 26 18.89 3.18 -21.07
N ASP A 27 19.85 2.29 -21.34
CA ASP A 27 19.64 1.21 -22.31
C ASP A 27 18.61 0.18 -21.79
N LYS A 28 18.68 -0.13 -20.50
CA LYS A 28 17.68 -0.99 -19.87
C LYS A 28 16.28 -0.37 -19.94
N PHE A 29 16.15 0.92 -19.70
CA PHE A 29 14.88 1.64 -19.83
C PHE A 29 14.37 1.62 -21.27
N LYS A 30 15.22 1.91 -22.26
CA LYS A 30 14.86 1.84 -23.67
C LYS A 30 14.33 0.46 -24.08
N GLU A 31 14.85 -0.60 -23.51
CA GLU A 31 14.37 -1.95 -23.77
C GLU A 31 13.02 -2.22 -23.12
N LEU A 32 12.88 -1.87 -21.83
CA LEU A 32 11.67 -2.13 -21.06
C LEU A 32 10.44 -1.38 -21.62
N ILE A 33 10.58 -0.11 -22.03
CA ILE A 33 9.46 0.67 -22.58
C ILE A 33 8.94 0.19 -23.93
N LYS A 34 9.62 -0.73 -24.59
CA LYS A 34 9.09 -1.39 -25.80
C LYS A 34 7.95 -2.38 -25.47
N HIS A 35 7.86 -2.83 -24.23
CA HIS A 35 6.96 -3.90 -23.82
C HIS A 35 5.86 -3.43 -22.87
N GLU A 36 6.09 -2.36 -22.11
CA GLU A 36 5.14 -1.84 -21.13
C GLU A 36 5.41 -0.37 -20.79
N ASP A 37 4.39 0.32 -20.32
CA ASP A 37 4.51 1.71 -19.87
C ASP A 37 5.18 1.80 -18.51
N PHE A 38 5.98 2.84 -18.31
CA PHE A 38 6.68 3.13 -17.07
C PHE A 38 6.31 4.49 -16.51
N MET A 39 6.33 4.60 -15.19
CA MET A 39 6.26 5.88 -14.50
C MET A 39 7.58 6.19 -13.79
N ILE A 40 7.89 7.48 -13.71
CA ILE A 40 9.00 8.03 -12.93
C ILE A 40 8.39 8.80 -11.77
N GLN A 41 8.81 8.46 -10.57
CA GLN A 41 8.31 9.02 -9.33
C GLN A 41 9.48 9.56 -8.50
N GLU A 42 9.26 10.66 -7.78
CA GLU A 42 10.20 11.10 -6.75
C GLU A 42 10.35 10.03 -5.67
N PHE A 43 11.60 9.73 -5.28
CA PHE A 43 11.83 8.80 -4.18
C PHE A 43 11.46 9.48 -2.85
N GLN A 44 10.65 8.80 -2.06
CA GLN A 44 10.22 9.27 -0.75
C GLN A 44 11.18 8.75 0.31
N ASP A 45 12.17 9.56 0.70
CA ASP A 45 13.27 9.16 1.59
C ASP A 45 12.78 8.73 2.98
N ASN A 46 11.66 9.30 3.45
CA ASN A 46 11.07 8.96 4.75
C ASN A 46 10.67 7.49 4.89
N ILE A 47 10.47 6.76 3.77
CA ILE A 47 10.17 5.31 3.82
C ILE A 47 11.31 4.51 4.47
N LEU A 48 12.56 4.97 4.35
CA LEU A 48 13.72 4.29 4.91
C LEU A 48 13.76 4.33 6.44
N THR A 49 13.18 5.36 7.03
CA THR A 49 13.23 5.60 8.48
C THR A 49 11.89 5.40 9.17
N LYS A 50 10.80 5.77 8.50
CA LYS A 50 9.43 5.69 9.05
C LYS A 50 8.68 4.45 8.58
N GLY A 51 9.14 3.81 7.49
CA GLY A 51 8.46 2.68 6.87
C GLY A 51 7.15 3.07 6.19
N GLU A 52 6.34 2.08 5.89
CA GLU A 52 5.00 2.21 5.32
C GLU A 52 3.96 1.67 6.30
N MET A 53 2.89 2.39 6.49
CA MET A 53 1.77 1.99 7.34
C MET A 53 0.67 1.42 6.44
N SER A 54 0.16 0.25 6.79
CA SER A 54 -0.98 -0.37 6.11
C SER A 54 -2.18 -0.36 7.04
N PHE A 55 -3.27 0.27 6.61
CA PHE A 55 -4.52 0.40 7.36
C PHE A 55 -5.56 -0.56 6.79
N MET A 56 -6.09 -1.44 7.62
CA MET A 56 -7.19 -2.34 7.27
C MET A 56 -8.51 -1.69 7.62
N LEU A 57 -9.37 -1.57 6.62
CA LEU A 57 -10.72 -1.01 6.76
C LEU A 57 -11.75 -2.05 6.35
N PHE A 58 -12.85 -2.10 7.10
CA PHE A 58 -14.00 -2.97 6.80
C PHE A 58 -15.27 -2.13 6.78
N GLY A 59 -15.99 -2.15 5.63
CA GLY A 59 -17.14 -1.28 5.41
C GLY A 59 -16.79 0.20 5.55
N GLY A 60 -15.60 0.60 5.07
CA GLY A 60 -15.08 1.96 5.14
C GLY A 60 -14.60 2.43 6.49
N LYS A 61 -14.60 1.57 7.51
CA LYS A 61 -14.19 1.93 8.88
C LYS A 61 -12.90 1.24 9.27
N TYR A 62 -12.01 2.02 9.88
CA TYR A 62 -10.74 1.55 10.42
C TYR A 62 -10.93 0.38 11.37
N SER A 63 -10.06 -0.59 11.27
CA SER A 63 -9.98 -1.75 12.16
C SER A 63 -8.65 -1.81 12.89
N HIS A 64 -7.57 -1.96 12.18
CA HIS A 64 -6.22 -2.06 12.70
C HIS A 64 -5.20 -1.63 11.65
N ALA A 65 -3.96 -1.47 12.07
CA ALA A 65 -2.87 -1.13 11.18
C ALA A 65 -1.60 -1.89 11.54
N VAL A 66 -0.76 -2.05 10.53
CA VAL A 66 0.60 -2.53 10.68
C VAL A 66 1.57 -1.51 10.09
N ARG A 67 2.83 -1.57 10.53
CA ARG A 67 3.93 -0.81 9.94
C ARG A 67 4.93 -1.78 9.34
N LYS A 68 5.23 -1.58 8.07
CA LYS A 68 6.23 -2.33 7.31
C LYS A 68 7.53 -1.53 7.31
N MET A 69 8.64 -2.17 7.65
CA MET A 69 9.97 -1.57 7.63
C MET A 69 10.85 -2.31 6.65
N ALA A 70 11.54 -1.58 5.79
CA ALA A 70 12.50 -2.17 4.87
C ALA A 70 13.70 -2.79 5.60
N LYS A 71 14.29 -3.83 5.04
CA LYS A 71 15.58 -4.36 5.48
C LYS A 71 16.66 -3.28 5.30
N LYS A 72 17.62 -3.23 6.20
CA LYS A 72 18.76 -2.31 6.11
C LYS A 72 19.46 -2.45 4.74
N GLY A 73 19.53 -1.35 4.01
CA GLY A 73 20.13 -1.28 2.67
C GLY A 73 19.15 -1.52 1.52
N ASP A 74 17.87 -1.80 1.81
CA ASP A 74 16.77 -1.84 0.83
C ASP A 74 15.76 -0.72 1.11
N PHE A 75 14.94 -0.40 0.14
CA PHE A 75 13.80 0.53 0.27
C PHE A 75 12.45 -0.18 0.14
N ARG A 76 12.44 -1.44 -0.29
CA ARG A 76 11.24 -2.26 -0.42
C ARG A 76 10.85 -2.78 0.96
N VAL A 77 9.62 -2.52 1.34
CA VAL A 77 9.12 -2.83 2.70
C VAL A 77 8.41 -4.19 2.79
N GLN A 78 8.23 -4.88 1.65
CA GLN A 78 7.54 -6.17 1.60
C GLN A 78 8.37 -7.27 2.28
N ASP A 79 7.68 -8.22 2.91
CA ASP A 79 8.29 -9.36 3.61
C ASP A 79 9.18 -10.20 2.69
N ASP A 80 8.80 -10.38 1.42
CA ASP A 80 9.56 -11.13 0.42
C ASP A 80 10.98 -10.59 0.18
N PHE A 81 11.20 -9.32 0.50
CA PHE A 81 12.52 -8.68 0.44
C PHE A 81 13.22 -8.61 1.80
N GLY A 82 12.69 -9.33 2.80
CA GLY A 82 13.23 -9.37 4.16
C GLY A 82 12.90 -8.15 5.01
N GLY A 83 11.83 -7.45 4.63
CA GLY A 83 11.20 -6.43 5.48
C GLY A 83 10.67 -7.03 6.78
N SER A 84 10.26 -6.19 7.71
CA SER A 84 9.61 -6.60 8.95
C SER A 84 8.25 -5.90 9.10
N VAL A 85 7.27 -6.65 9.65
CA VAL A 85 5.92 -6.14 9.89
C VAL A 85 5.65 -6.10 11.38
N HIS A 86 5.21 -4.96 11.87
CA HIS A 86 4.89 -4.72 13.28
C HIS A 86 3.50 -4.16 13.43
N GLN A 87 2.84 -4.48 14.54
CA GLN A 87 1.58 -3.82 14.87
C GLN A 87 1.79 -2.31 15.00
N HIS A 88 0.90 -1.52 14.38
CA HIS A 88 0.92 -0.06 14.47
C HIS A 88 -0.32 0.45 15.21
N GLN A 89 -0.09 1.27 16.24
CA GLN A 89 -1.18 1.97 16.92
C GLN A 89 -1.39 3.31 16.23
N ALA A 90 -2.39 3.34 15.32
CA ALA A 90 -2.70 4.51 14.55
C ALA A 90 -3.29 5.62 15.42
N ASN A 91 -2.84 6.84 15.22
CA ASN A 91 -3.44 8.02 15.82
C ASN A 91 -4.66 8.52 15.04
N ALA A 92 -5.40 9.47 15.59
CA ALA A 92 -6.65 9.99 15.01
C ALA A 92 -6.44 10.62 13.61
N LYS A 93 -5.30 11.32 13.37
CA LYS A 93 -4.97 11.93 12.06
C LYS A 93 -4.78 10.83 11.00
N GLU A 94 -4.05 9.78 11.33
CA GLU A 94 -3.78 8.65 10.44
C GLU A 94 -5.06 7.87 10.13
N ILE A 95 -5.90 7.60 11.13
CA ILE A 95 -7.19 6.92 10.95
C ILE A 95 -8.10 7.74 10.04
N SER A 96 -8.25 9.04 10.33
CA SER A 96 -9.07 9.94 9.52
C SER A 96 -8.57 10.02 8.08
N PHE A 97 -7.25 10.05 7.87
CA PHE A 97 -6.65 10.03 6.54
C PHE A 97 -7.04 8.77 5.77
N ALA A 98 -6.87 7.58 6.36
CA ALA A 98 -7.18 6.32 5.71
C ALA A 98 -8.69 6.16 5.43
N GLU A 99 -9.58 6.58 6.35
CA GLU A 99 -11.02 6.57 6.12
C GLU A 99 -11.43 7.54 5.01
N ASN A 100 -10.80 8.71 4.92
CA ASN A 100 -11.06 9.68 3.85
C ASN A 100 -10.68 9.14 2.47
N VAL A 101 -9.56 8.39 2.36
CA VAL A 101 -9.17 7.74 1.10
C VAL A 101 -10.28 6.82 0.57
N ILE A 102 -10.94 6.08 1.46
CA ILE A 102 -12.03 5.18 1.07
C ILE A 102 -13.34 5.93 0.81
N SER A 103 -13.55 7.05 1.49
CA SER A 103 -14.81 7.80 1.42
C SER A 103 -15.09 8.41 0.04
N VAL A 104 -14.05 8.63 -0.78
CA VAL A 104 -14.19 9.20 -2.14
C VAL A 104 -14.56 8.17 -3.20
N LEU A 105 -14.60 6.87 -2.86
CA LEU A 105 -14.99 5.83 -3.79
C LEU A 105 -16.52 5.84 -3.99
N GLU A 106 -16.96 5.71 -5.24
CA GLU A 106 -18.39 5.65 -5.59
C GLU A 106 -19.13 4.52 -4.88
N LYS A 107 -18.44 3.39 -4.70
CA LYS A 107 -18.99 2.21 -4.01
C LYS A 107 -18.10 1.87 -2.83
N GLN A 108 -18.70 1.81 -1.66
CA GLN A 108 -18.00 1.42 -0.45
C GLN A 108 -17.57 -0.05 -0.54
N PRO A 109 -16.27 -0.37 -0.48
CA PRO A 109 -15.80 -1.75 -0.48
C PRO A 109 -16.12 -2.45 0.84
N ILE A 110 -16.28 -3.78 0.80
CA ILE A 110 -16.46 -4.60 2.00
C ILE A 110 -15.20 -4.53 2.87
N TYR A 111 -14.05 -4.57 2.23
CA TYR A 111 -12.74 -4.42 2.86
C TYR A 111 -11.83 -3.59 1.96
N ALA A 112 -10.83 -2.98 2.57
CA ALA A 112 -9.76 -2.28 1.86
C ALA A 112 -8.49 -2.31 2.69
N ARG A 113 -7.33 -2.25 2.00
CA ARG A 113 -6.06 -1.89 2.60
C ARG A 113 -5.59 -0.57 1.99
N VAL A 114 -5.35 0.41 2.85
CA VAL A 114 -4.78 1.70 2.47
C VAL A 114 -3.35 1.75 2.97
N ASP A 115 -2.40 1.75 2.05
CA ASP A 115 -0.98 1.87 2.37
C ASP A 115 -0.58 3.33 2.31
N VAL A 116 0.07 3.79 3.37
CA VAL A 116 0.35 5.22 3.62
C VAL A 116 1.80 5.39 4.03
N ILE A 117 2.45 6.38 3.45
CA ILE A 117 3.80 6.81 3.84
C ILE A 117 3.78 8.25 4.36
N TRP A 118 4.84 8.65 5.03
CA TRP A 118 5.17 10.04 5.22
C TRP A 118 6.04 10.49 4.03
N ASP A 119 5.54 11.45 3.26
CA ASP A 119 6.28 12.00 2.14
C ASP A 119 7.52 12.82 2.57
N ASN A 120 8.28 13.34 1.61
CA ASN A 120 9.47 14.16 1.89
C ASN A 120 9.15 15.47 2.61
N ASN A 121 7.89 15.93 2.61
CA ASN A 121 7.41 17.10 3.34
C ASN A 121 6.88 16.76 4.74
N ASN A 122 6.98 15.49 5.16
CA ASN A 122 6.38 14.97 6.39
C ASN A 122 4.85 15.05 6.44
N GLU A 123 4.18 14.95 5.29
CA GLU A 123 2.74 14.79 5.20
C GLU A 123 2.38 13.34 4.87
N LEU A 124 1.16 12.94 5.25
CA LEU A 124 0.64 11.62 4.91
C LEU A 124 0.31 11.56 3.42
N ALA A 125 0.79 10.54 2.74
CA ALA A 125 0.54 10.28 1.34
C ALA A 125 0.16 8.82 1.11
N VAL A 126 -0.80 8.58 0.20
CA VAL A 126 -1.17 7.23 -0.22
C VAL A 126 -0.05 6.66 -1.09
N SER A 127 0.49 5.52 -0.72
CA SER A 127 1.43 4.76 -1.56
C SER A 127 0.70 3.72 -2.40
N GLU A 128 -0.34 3.08 -1.82
CA GLU A 128 -1.13 2.06 -2.50
C GLU A 128 -2.55 1.98 -1.92
N LEU A 129 -3.53 1.63 -2.76
CA LEU A 129 -4.88 1.30 -2.38
C LEU A 129 -5.24 -0.08 -2.92
N GLU A 130 -5.40 -1.06 -2.04
CA GLU A 130 -5.73 -2.42 -2.42
C GLU A 130 -7.17 -2.78 -2.04
N LEU A 131 -7.97 -3.11 -3.06
CA LEU A 131 -9.38 -3.46 -2.93
C LEU A 131 -9.68 -4.91 -3.30
N ILE A 132 -8.71 -5.61 -3.90
CA ILE A 132 -8.83 -6.99 -4.36
C ILE A 132 -7.73 -7.83 -3.73
N GLU A 133 -8.12 -8.81 -2.93
CA GLU A 133 -7.27 -9.80 -2.23
C GLU A 133 -6.01 -9.28 -1.49
N PRO A 134 -6.05 -8.11 -0.82
CA PRO A 134 -4.90 -7.67 -0.04
C PRO A 134 -4.64 -8.60 1.15
N GLU A 135 -3.40 -8.67 1.59
CA GLU A 135 -3.14 -9.22 2.92
C GLU A 135 -3.74 -8.28 3.98
N LEU A 136 -4.63 -8.82 4.82
CA LEU A 136 -5.36 -8.06 5.84
C LEU A 136 -4.79 -8.24 7.25
N TRP A 137 -3.67 -8.94 7.39
CA TRP A 137 -2.96 -9.18 8.66
C TRP A 137 -3.85 -9.52 9.85
N PHE A 138 -4.83 -10.40 9.65
CA PHE A 138 -5.72 -10.88 10.73
C PHE A 138 -4.96 -11.46 11.94
N ARG A 139 -3.70 -11.90 11.74
CA ARG A 139 -2.85 -12.37 12.82
C ARG A 139 -2.57 -11.31 13.90
N PHE A 140 -2.66 -10.02 13.56
CA PHE A 140 -2.51 -8.91 14.51
C PHE A 140 -3.83 -8.47 15.15
N LYS A 141 -4.98 -8.87 14.56
CA LYS A 141 -6.32 -8.59 15.09
C LYS A 141 -7.33 -9.65 14.63
N PRO A 142 -7.27 -10.87 15.20
CA PRO A 142 -8.09 -12.01 14.75
C PRO A 142 -9.59 -11.75 14.76
N GLU A 143 -10.09 -10.96 15.73
CA GLU A 143 -11.51 -10.63 15.85
C GLU A 143 -12.03 -9.80 14.66
N SER A 144 -11.18 -9.17 13.89
CA SER A 144 -11.60 -8.42 12.71
C SER A 144 -12.09 -9.32 11.56
N ALA A 145 -11.72 -10.60 11.56
CA ALA A 145 -12.25 -11.59 10.62
C ALA A 145 -13.76 -11.75 10.77
N GLN A 146 -14.29 -11.72 11.99
CA GLN A 146 -15.74 -11.78 12.24
C GLN A 146 -16.46 -10.57 11.66
N LYS A 147 -15.86 -9.36 11.79
CA LYS A 147 -16.41 -8.14 11.20
C LYS A 147 -16.50 -8.24 9.68
N MET A 148 -15.44 -8.74 9.04
CA MET A 148 -15.42 -8.96 7.59
C MET A 148 -16.50 -10.00 7.19
N ALA A 149 -16.58 -11.14 7.87
CA ALA A 149 -17.57 -12.17 7.59
C ALA A 149 -19.01 -11.63 7.68
N HIS A 150 -19.30 -10.82 8.70
CA HIS A 150 -20.60 -10.17 8.86
C HIS A 150 -20.94 -9.24 7.68
N LEU A 151 -19.99 -8.44 7.23
CA LEU A 151 -20.19 -7.53 6.08
C LEU A 151 -20.40 -8.30 4.77
N VAL A 152 -19.66 -9.39 4.55
CA VAL A 152 -19.85 -10.28 3.40
C VAL A 152 -21.26 -10.90 3.44
N PHE A 153 -21.68 -11.44 4.59
CA PHE A 153 -23.02 -12.04 4.75
C PHE A 153 -24.12 -11.02 4.48
N LYS A 154 -23.99 -9.80 5.04
CA LYS A 154 -24.93 -8.72 4.79
C LYS A 154 -25.03 -8.41 3.29
N LYS A 155 -23.90 -8.29 2.59
CA LYS A 155 -23.86 -8.00 1.17
C LYS A 155 -24.49 -9.09 0.31
N LEU A 156 -24.25 -10.35 0.65
CA LEU A 156 -24.87 -11.50 -0.03
C LEU A 156 -26.42 -11.50 0.10
N ASN A 157 -26.94 -11.11 1.26
CA ASN A 157 -28.39 -11.03 1.47
C ASN A 157 -29.01 -9.85 0.71
N GLU A 158 -28.29 -8.73 0.58
CA GLU A 158 -28.74 -7.61 -0.27
C GLU A 158 -28.89 -8.04 -1.75
N ILE A 159 -27.95 -8.83 -2.27
CA ILE A 159 -27.95 -9.32 -3.65
C ILE A 159 -29.07 -10.34 -3.89
N LYS A 160 -29.39 -11.20 -2.91
CA LYS A 160 -30.46 -12.21 -3.03
C LYS A 160 -31.86 -11.62 -3.02
N ASN A 161 -32.01 -10.38 -2.57
CA ASN A 161 -33.30 -9.68 -2.50
C ASN A 161 -33.55 -8.73 -3.69
N ILE A 162 -32.68 -8.77 -4.69
CA ILE A 162 -32.83 -8.11 -6.00
C ILE A 162 -33.33 -9.13 -7.02
#